data_5bf93f552269024f14fd2d58a5366ee6
#
_entry.id   5bf93f552269024f14fd2d58a5366ee6
#
_cell.length_a   1.000
_cell.length_b   1.000
_cell.length_c   1.000
_cell.angle_alpha   90.00
_cell.angle_beta   90.00
_cell.angle_gamma   90.00
#
_symmetry.space_group_name_H-M   'P 1'
#
loop_
_entity.id
_entity.type
_entity.pdbx_description
1 polymer ?
#
loop_
_entity_poly.entity_id
_entity_poly.type
_entity_poly.pdbx_seq_one_letter_code
_entity_poly.pdbx_strand_id
1 'polypeptide(L)'
;MRNVDRSRAWRAPALLCAAIVAAMVSANVAAAPTAPREPGDAFRFQLSQTMMQDSNLYRLPDDIDARTLSAATNVTRDDVVSRTSASADGGWRFGRQDVEASASVDANRYAHNDSLDNTSGNGRADLNWHLASDWAGQLGGSYGRSLSGFTNSRFLARDVLETDDYHGAMRYEVTPHWNLNGQARAANGSHDTTSRQQDDFDSQTTVFGAGYLSGRGDQFGLEYRRTATSFPNEERGPALFASRRYIDRAANFNLQYAFTVKTSLQGSVGYVWRHYPEGVLGDFAGATWNASLRWEPRSKTRVTLSQWRELNAYLDAESSHFESRGTRLTVAWLPGARETFAFEVSDEHHDYAAFDAASFAQAVPRRDSLRSAQTTFTWQPNERLAIDLACAFERRASNRALYDYDDRLVTAALRLIF
;
A
#
# COMPACT_ATOMS: atom_id res chain seq x y z
N MET A 1 42.77 0.36 -15.00
CA MET A 1 42.06 -0.02 -13.77
C MET A 1 40.91 0.97 -13.61
N ARG A 2 39.71 0.58 -14.03
CA ARG A 2 38.49 1.38 -13.89
C ARG A 2 37.82 0.96 -12.59
N ASN A 3 37.74 1.91 -11.66
CA ASN A 3 36.90 1.77 -10.45
C ASN A 3 35.43 1.63 -10.90
N VAL A 4 34.89 0.46 -10.77
CA VAL A 4 33.45 0.23 -10.91
C VAL A 4 32.82 0.68 -9.59
N ASP A 5 32.10 1.79 -9.65
CA ASP A 5 31.32 2.33 -8.55
C ASP A 5 30.25 1.31 -8.11
N ARG A 6 30.52 0.61 -7.03
CA ARG A 6 29.64 -0.45 -6.45
C ARG A 6 28.47 0.10 -5.61
N SER A 7 28.28 1.43 -5.60
CA SER A 7 27.29 2.07 -4.72
C SER A 7 25.85 2.10 -5.27
N ARG A 8 25.58 1.61 -6.48
CA ARG A 8 24.27 1.70 -7.15
C ARG A 8 23.31 0.52 -6.98
N ALA A 9 23.64 -0.49 -6.19
CA ALA A 9 22.92 -1.79 -6.24
C ALA A 9 21.97 -2.09 -5.06
N TRP A 10 21.69 -1.15 -4.16
CA TRP A 10 20.88 -1.51 -2.98
C TRP A 10 19.79 -0.49 -2.66
N ARG A 11 18.76 -0.48 -3.50
CA ARG A 11 17.42 -0.17 -3.01
C ARG A 11 16.83 -1.50 -2.60
N ALA A 12 16.90 -1.82 -1.31
CA ALA A 12 16.11 -2.90 -0.76
C ALA A 12 14.66 -2.64 -1.15
N PRO A 13 13.91 -3.61 -1.69
CA PRO A 13 12.49 -3.45 -1.84
C PRO A 13 11.91 -3.43 -0.42
N ALA A 14 11.56 -2.24 0.05
CA ALA A 14 10.61 -2.05 1.16
C ALA A 14 9.21 -2.42 0.64
N LEU A 15 9.10 -3.56 -0.01
CA LEU A 15 7.88 -4.10 -0.60
C LEU A 15 7.66 -5.44 0.08
N LEU A 16 6.79 -5.47 1.02
CA LEU A 16 6.00 -6.58 1.52
C LEU A 16 5.79 -6.52 3.03
N CYS A 17 5.09 -5.52 3.48
CA CYS A 17 4.30 -5.58 4.71
C CYS A 17 3.21 -4.51 4.68
N ALA A 18 2.52 -4.35 3.55
CA ALA A 18 1.36 -3.45 3.41
C ALA A 18 0.05 -4.24 3.41
N ALA A 19 -0.06 -5.27 4.23
CA ALA A 19 -1.26 -6.11 4.27
C ALA A 19 -2.25 -5.75 5.38
N ILE A 20 -2.06 -4.65 6.09
CA ILE A 20 -3.04 -4.20 7.11
C ILE A 20 -3.74 -2.90 6.71
N VAL A 21 -3.28 -2.19 5.68
CA VAL A 21 -3.94 -1.01 5.13
C VAL A 21 -4.32 -1.29 3.67
N ALA A 22 -4.91 -2.44 3.43
CA ALA A 22 -5.52 -2.74 2.15
C ALA A 22 -6.96 -2.27 2.20
N ALA A 23 -7.17 -1.06 1.81
CA ALA A 23 -8.38 -0.54 1.17
C ALA A 23 -8.39 0.99 1.18
N MET A 24 -7.25 1.58 0.95
CA MET A 24 -7.26 2.89 0.34
C MET A 24 -6.90 2.68 -1.13
N VAL A 25 -7.91 2.33 -1.93
CA VAL A 25 -7.94 2.83 -3.30
C VAL A 25 -8.34 4.31 -3.20
N SER A 26 -7.56 5.08 -2.48
CA SER A 26 -7.27 6.42 -2.93
C SER A 26 -6.68 6.15 -4.30
N ALA A 27 -7.25 6.66 -5.36
CA ALA A 27 -6.52 6.82 -6.60
C ALA A 27 -5.26 7.63 -6.24
N ASN A 28 -4.25 6.94 -5.75
CA ASN A 28 -2.91 7.43 -5.80
C ASN A 28 -2.70 7.52 -7.30
N VAL A 29 -3.00 8.70 -7.86
CA VAL A 29 -2.30 9.14 -9.05
C VAL A 29 -0.87 8.85 -8.66
N ALA A 30 -0.34 7.72 -9.15
CA ALA A 30 0.99 7.30 -8.85
C ALA A 30 1.83 8.50 -9.22
N ALA A 31 2.31 9.21 -8.21
CA ALA A 31 3.09 10.39 -8.45
C ALA A 31 4.14 9.93 -9.43
N ALA A 32 4.19 10.54 -10.60
CA ALA A 32 5.14 10.16 -11.63
C ALA A 32 6.48 10.02 -10.92
N PRO A 33 7.26 8.98 -11.19
CA PRO A 33 8.48 8.71 -10.47
C PRO A 33 9.23 10.04 -10.36
N THR A 34 9.36 10.55 -9.15
CA THR A 34 10.03 11.81 -8.88
C THR A 34 11.38 11.71 -9.55
N ALA A 35 11.73 12.71 -10.35
CA ALA A 35 12.99 12.72 -11.09
C ALA A 35 14.12 12.28 -10.14
N PRO A 36 15.06 11.44 -10.59
CA PRO A 36 16.15 10.98 -9.75
C PRO A 36 16.80 12.22 -9.11
N ARG A 37 16.97 12.18 -7.80
CA ARG A 37 17.62 13.27 -7.06
C ARG A 37 19.00 13.52 -7.65
N GLU A 38 19.27 14.74 -8.07
CA GLU A 38 20.62 15.09 -8.49
C GLU A 38 21.56 15.04 -7.28
N PRO A 39 22.80 14.57 -7.45
CA PRO A 39 23.78 14.57 -6.37
C PRO A 39 24.09 16.02 -5.97
N GLY A 40 23.55 16.47 -4.85
CA GLY A 40 23.73 17.84 -4.34
C GLY A 40 22.49 18.49 -3.77
N ASP A 41 21.28 18.05 -4.13
CA ASP A 41 20.05 18.59 -3.59
C ASP A 41 19.77 18.01 -2.20
N ALA A 42 20.09 18.77 -1.15
CA ALA A 42 19.78 18.39 0.23
C ALA A 42 18.26 18.45 0.50
N PHE A 43 17.54 19.33 -0.21
CA PHE A 43 16.11 19.55 -0.02
C PHE A 43 15.38 19.73 -1.34
N ARG A 44 14.12 19.27 -1.37
CA ARG A 44 13.14 19.55 -2.42
C ARG A 44 11.83 19.93 -1.75
N PHE A 45 11.23 21.01 -2.23
CA PHE A 45 9.90 21.42 -1.82
C PHE A 45 8.96 21.34 -3.01
N GLN A 46 7.72 20.91 -2.77
CA GLN A 46 6.69 20.86 -3.80
C GLN A 46 5.38 21.42 -3.26
N LEU A 47 4.72 22.23 -4.07
CA LEU A 47 3.34 22.64 -3.87
C LEU A 47 2.50 22.07 -5.01
N SER A 48 1.31 21.58 -4.71
CA SER A 48 0.41 21.10 -5.74
C SER A 48 -1.04 21.47 -5.45
N GLN A 49 -1.77 21.69 -6.55
CA GLN A 49 -3.21 21.85 -6.55
C GLN A 49 -3.79 20.75 -7.40
N THR A 50 -4.69 19.94 -6.83
CA THR A 50 -5.36 18.84 -7.51
C THR A 50 -6.87 19.05 -7.46
N MET A 51 -7.52 18.89 -8.60
CA MET A 51 -8.97 18.80 -8.71
C MET A 51 -9.33 17.38 -9.12
N MET A 52 -10.26 16.79 -8.40
CA MET A 52 -10.65 15.39 -8.56
C MET A 52 -12.17 15.29 -8.60
N GLN A 53 -12.71 14.77 -9.68
CA GLN A 53 -14.13 14.44 -9.78
C GLN A 53 -14.31 12.95 -9.56
N ASP A 54 -15.05 12.58 -8.53
CA ASP A 54 -15.38 11.22 -8.12
C ASP A 54 -16.87 10.99 -8.35
N SER A 55 -17.25 9.99 -9.15
CA SER A 55 -18.64 9.71 -9.48
C SER A 55 -19.37 8.89 -8.41
N ASN A 56 -18.63 8.29 -7.48
CA ASN A 56 -19.18 7.42 -6.44
C ASN A 56 -18.32 7.44 -5.18
N LEU A 57 -18.24 8.60 -4.54
CA LEU A 57 -17.39 8.86 -3.38
C LEU A 57 -17.49 7.80 -2.29
N TYR A 58 -18.71 7.30 -2.05
CA TYR A 58 -19.00 6.34 -0.99
C TYR A 58 -18.97 4.86 -1.44
N ARG A 59 -18.67 4.60 -2.70
CA ARG A 59 -18.59 3.22 -3.24
C ARG A 59 -19.89 2.43 -3.04
N LEU A 60 -21.02 3.05 -3.30
CA LEU A 60 -22.36 2.46 -3.14
C LEU A 60 -22.91 1.90 -4.45
N PRO A 61 -23.82 0.91 -4.39
CA PRO A 61 -24.57 0.43 -5.54
C PRO A 61 -25.39 1.56 -6.22
N ASP A 62 -25.67 1.41 -7.51
CA ASP A 62 -26.37 2.42 -8.30
C ASP A 62 -27.81 2.68 -7.85
N ASP A 63 -28.45 1.67 -7.29
CA ASP A 63 -29.83 1.70 -6.77
C ASP A 63 -29.96 2.25 -5.36
N ILE A 64 -28.84 2.55 -4.69
CA ILE A 64 -28.83 3.05 -3.31
C ILE A 64 -28.57 4.56 -3.27
N ASP A 65 -29.50 5.30 -2.68
CA ASP A 65 -29.30 6.71 -2.36
C ASP A 65 -28.45 6.83 -1.07
N ALA A 66 -27.31 7.49 -1.17
CA ALA A 66 -26.40 7.73 -0.04
C ALA A 66 -27.09 8.40 1.16
N ARG A 67 -28.13 9.23 0.90
CA ARG A 67 -28.94 9.89 1.96
C ARG A 67 -29.69 8.91 2.84
N THR A 68 -30.03 7.73 2.34
CA THR A 68 -30.77 6.71 3.12
C THR A 68 -29.88 6.02 4.15
N LEU A 69 -28.55 6.06 3.95
CA LEU A 69 -27.55 5.39 4.78
C LEU A 69 -26.80 6.36 5.70
N SER A 70 -26.95 7.65 5.50
CA SER A 70 -26.24 8.67 6.27
C SER A 70 -27.19 9.45 7.16
N ALA A 71 -26.73 9.80 8.38
CA ALA A 71 -27.42 10.75 9.23
C ALA A 71 -27.21 12.23 8.82
N ALA A 72 -26.30 12.49 7.90
CA ALA A 72 -26.01 13.84 7.39
C ALA A 72 -27.01 14.25 6.31
N THR A 73 -27.42 15.52 6.32
CA THR A 73 -28.51 16.05 5.46
C THR A 73 -28.08 16.35 4.03
N ASN A 74 -26.78 16.50 3.74
CA ASN A 74 -26.24 16.95 2.44
C ASN A 74 -25.27 15.92 1.83
N VAL A 75 -25.60 14.64 1.88
CA VAL A 75 -24.77 13.59 1.30
C VAL A 75 -25.12 13.42 -0.17
N THR A 76 -24.13 13.54 -1.04
CA THR A 76 -24.23 13.25 -2.47
C THR A 76 -23.30 12.11 -2.85
N ARG A 77 -23.69 11.32 -3.85
CA ARG A 77 -22.92 10.18 -4.33
C ARG A 77 -21.63 10.62 -5.04
N ASP A 78 -21.76 11.62 -5.89
CA ASP A 78 -20.66 12.23 -6.62
C ASP A 78 -20.14 13.49 -5.93
N ASP A 79 -18.86 13.79 -6.11
CA ASP A 79 -18.27 15.01 -5.59
C ASP A 79 -17.08 15.50 -6.43
N VAL A 80 -16.77 16.78 -6.24
CA VAL A 80 -15.53 17.39 -6.72
C VAL A 80 -14.67 17.74 -5.51
N VAL A 81 -13.50 17.11 -5.42
CA VAL A 81 -12.57 17.30 -4.32
C VAL A 81 -11.42 18.20 -4.79
N SER A 82 -11.24 19.32 -4.08
CA SER A 82 -10.07 20.19 -4.22
C SER A 82 -9.05 19.81 -3.16
N ARG A 83 -7.84 19.40 -3.59
CA ARG A 83 -6.73 19.08 -2.71
C ARG A 83 -5.59 20.06 -2.95
N THR A 84 -5.22 20.79 -1.91
CA THR A 84 -4.01 21.61 -1.88
C THR A 84 -2.96 20.89 -1.04
N SER A 85 -1.79 20.63 -1.63
CA SER A 85 -0.74 19.85 -0.98
C SER A 85 0.57 20.63 -0.92
N ALA A 86 1.27 20.50 0.20
CA ALA A 86 2.66 20.94 0.36
C ALA A 86 3.49 19.74 0.81
N SER A 87 4.63 19.52 0.19
CA SER A 87 5.56 18.46 0.59
C SER A 87 7.01 18.94 0.59
N ALA A 88 7.80 18.31 1.44
CA ALA A 88 9.24 18.50 1.54
C ALA A 88 9.92 17.15 1.66
N ASP A 89 11.01 16.95 0.96
CA ASP A 89 11.91 15.82 1.13
C ASP A 89 13.35 16.29 1.22
N GLY A 90 14.12 15.61 2.07
CA GLY A 90 15.49 15.93 2.35
C GLY A 90 16.34 14.68 2.54
N GLY A 91 17.65 14.79 2.29
CA GLY A 91 18.62 13.74 2.55
C GLY A 91 19.95 14.32 2.92
N TRP A 92 20.56 13.69 3.89
CA TRP A 92 21.87 14.08 4.42
C TRP A 92 22.78 12.88 4.48
N ARG A 93 24.01 13.07 4.06
CA ARG A 93 25.05 12.06 4.17
C ARG A 93 26.08 12.44 5.21
N PHE A 94 26.29 11.55 6.18
CA PHE A 94 27.29 11.68 7.24
C PHE A 94 28.29 10.52 7.16
N GLY A 95 29.35 10.71 6.43
CA GLY A 95 30.32 9.64 6.17
C GLY A 95 29.69 8.49 5.37
N ARG A 96 29.45 7.36 6.02
CA ARG A 96 28.82 6.16 5.43
C ARG A 96 27.34 6.02 5.78
N GLN A 97 26.79 6.99 6.49
CA GLN A 97 25.41 6.98 6.94
C GLN A 97 24.61 7.95 6.08
N ASP A 98 23.41 7.55 5.67
CA ASP A 98 22.48 8.36 4.92
C ASP A 98 21.18 8.53 5.72
N VAL A 99 20.76 9.77 5.94
CA VAL A 99 19.46 10.10 6.52
C VAL A 99 18.57 10.62 5.41
N GLU A 100 17.38 10.06 5.28
CA GLU A 100 16.33 10.52 4.38
C GLU A 100 15.10 10.89 5.20
N ALA A 101 14.50 12.05 4.92
CA ALA A 101 13.26 12.46 5.55
C ALA A 101 12.31 13.06 4.51
N SER A 102 11.02 12.82 4.68
CA SER A 102 9.96 13.42 3.87
C SER A 102 8.75 13.75 4.74
N ALA A 103 8.04 14.81 4.37
CA ALA A 103 6.80 15.18 5.00
C ALA A 103 5.84 15.75 3.94
N SER A 104 4.54 15.52 4.11
CA SER A 104 3.51 16.17 3.32
C SER A 104 2.29 16.53 4.17
N VAL A 105 1.59 17.57 3.74
CA VAL A 105 0.31 17.96 4.29
C VAL A 105 -0.63 18.28 3.13
N ASP A 106 -1.88 17.81 3.25
CA ASP A 106 -2.92 17.95 2.23
C ASP A 106 -4.17 18.54 2.88
N ALA A 107 -4.70 19.62 2.33
CA ALA A 107 -6.02 20.15 2.67
C ALA A 107 -7.02 19.67 1.62
N ASN A 108 -7.95 18.80 2.03
CA ASN A 108 -9.00 18.24 1.16
C ASN A 108 -10.31 18.96 1.44
N ARG A 109 -10.94 19.48 0.37
CA ARG A 109 -12.21 20.19 0.41
C ARG A 109 -13.16 19.58 -0.59
N TYR A 110 -14.35 19.23 -0.12
CA TYR A 110 -15.41 18.56 -0.85
C TYR A 110 -16.47 19.60 -1.24
N ALA A 111 -16.88 19.63 -2.49
CA ALA A 111 -17.81 20.65 -2.97
C ALA A 111 -19.24 20.44 -2.46
N HIS A 112 -19.67 19.20 -2.25
CA HIS A 112 -21.02 18.84 -1.83
C HIS A 112 -21.02 18.13 -0.46
N ASN A 113 -20.02 17.29 -0.16
CA ASN A 113 -19.91 16.54 1.08
C ASN A 113 -18.92 17.25 2.03
N ASP A 114 -19.18 18.51 2.38
CA ASP A 114 -18.32 19.37 3.19
C ASP A 114 -18.01 18.79 4.59
N SER A 115 -18.90 17.94 5.11
CA SER A 115 -18.70 17.19 6.35
C SER A 115 -17.47 16.26 6.29
N LEU A 116 -16.99 15.90 5.09
CA LEU A 116 -15.78 15.10 4.88
C LEU A 116 -14.50 15.95 4.76
N ASP A 117 -14.61 17.27 4.80
CA ASP A 117 -13.46 18.16 4.78
C ASP A 117 -12.44 17.74 5.83
N ASN A 118 -11.21 17.59 5.40
CA ASN A 118 -10.17 17.10 6.29
C ASN A 118 -8.79 17.64 5.91
N THR A 119 -7.88 17.51 6.85
CA THR A 119 -6.45 17.67 6.61
C THR A 119 -5.80 16.31 6.79
N SER A 120 -5.12 15.84 5.77
CA SER A 120 -4.32 14.63 5.77
C SER A 120 -2.84 14.97 5.65
N GLY A 121 -1.98 14.01 5.86
CA GLY A 121 -0.55 14.20 5.71
C GLY A 121 0.23 12.96 6.10
N ASN A 122 1.50 12.96 5.80
CA ASN A 122 2.41 11.93 6.21
C ASN A 122 3.78 12.51 6.52
N GLY A 123 4.53 11.80 7.34
CA GLY A 123 5.93 12.07 7.64
C GLY A 123 6.70 10.76 7.68
N ARG A 124 7.93 10.76 7.21
CA ARG A 124 8.83 9.61 7.27
C ARG A 124 10.26 10.08 7.48
N ALA A 125 11.00 9.33 8.31
CA ALA A 125 12.45 9.52 8.45
C ALA A 125 13.13 8.15 8.53
N ASP A 126 14.22 7.99 7.78
CA ASP A 126 15.01 6.78 7.70
C ASP A 126 16.50 7.11 7.84
N LEU A 127 17.19 6.35 8.67
CA LEU A 127 18.64 6.31 8.78
C LEU A 127 19.13 5.00 8.14
N ASN A 128 19.82 5.08 7.03
CA ASN A 128 20.57 3.97 6.44
C ASN A 128 21.98 4.00 6.99
N TRP A 129 22.39 2.94 7.68
CA TRP A 129 23.67 2.89 8.37
C TRP A 129 24.54 1.73 7.87
N HIS A 130 25.84 1.97 7.92
CA HIS A 130 26.86 0.98 7.62
C HIS A 130 27.88 0.97 8.75
N LEU A 131 28.14 -0.21 9.31
CA LEU A 131 29.12 -0.42 10.36
C LEU A 131 30.15 -1.45 9.88
N ALA A 132 31.43 -1.08 9.94
CA ALA A 132 32.52 -1.85 9.34
C ALA A 132 32.26 -2.16 7.85
N SER A 133 32.71 -3.32 7.35
CA SER A 133 32.53 -3.75 5.95
C SER A 133 31.28 -4.60 5.73
N ASP A 134 30.81 -5.24 6.79
CA ASP A 134 29.93 -6.41 6.67
C ASP A 134 28.54 -6.17 7.23
N TRP A 135 28.34 -5.08 7.98
CA TRP A 135 27.07 -4.74 8.59
C TRP A 135 26.44 -3.53 7.90
N ALA A 136 25.21 -3.67 7.51
CA ALA A 136 24.38 -2.58 7.01
C ALA A 136 22.96 -2.73 7.57
N GLY A 137 22.25 -1.61 7.69
CA GLY A 137 20.89 -1.66 8.15
C GLY A 137 20.16 -0.34 7.97
N GLN A 138 18.93 -0.34 8.44
CA GLN A 138 18.04 0.80 8.40
C GLN A 138 17.32 0.91 9.74
N LEU A 139 17.13 2.12 10.21
CA LEU A 139 16.22 2.46 11.30
C LEU A 139 15.31 3.58 10.81
N GLY A 140 14.03 3.49 11.05
CA GLY A 140 13.13 4.52 10.58
C GLY A 140 11.77 4.47 11.25
N GLY A 141 10.98 5.50 10.91
CA GLY A 141 9.60 5.59 11.32
C GLY A 141 8.81 6.45 10.37
N SER A 142 7.49 6.25 10.37
CA SER A 142 6.57 7.07 9.63
C SER A 142 5.30 7.32 10.41
N TYR A 143 4.71 8.47 10.17
CA TYR A 143 3.39 8.88 10.63
C TYR A 143 2.51 9.14 9.42
N GLY A 144 1.27 8.69 9.48
CA GLY A 144 0.26 8.93 8.46
C GLY A 144 -1.07 9.36 9.07
N ARG A 145 -1.74 10.30 8.43
CA ARG A 145 -3.08 10.74 8.78
C ARG A 145 -3.91 10.92 7.52
N SER A 146 -5.04 10.22 7.43
CA SER A 146 -5.87 10.26 6.22
C SER A 146 -7.33 9.95 6.52
N LEU A 147 -8.23 10.44 5.68
CA LEU A 147 -9.63 10.00 5.72
C LEU A 147 -9.72 8.51 5.41
N SER A 148 -10.45 7.77 6.23
CA SER A 148 -10.71 6.34 6.01
C SER A 148 -11.53 6.13 4.73
N GLY A 149 -11.14 5.17 3.90
CA GLY A 149 -11.82 4.90 2.64
C GLY A 149 -13.17 4.18 2.81
N PHE A 150 -14.08 4.38 1.88
CA PHE A 150 -15.42 3.80 1.89
C PHE A 150 -15.54 2.45 1.17
N THR A 151 -14.47 1.96 0.56
CA THR A 151 -14.46 0.72 -0.25
C THR A 151 -14.93 -0.51 0.53
N ASN A 152 -14.48 -0.66 1.77
CA ASN A 152 -14.82 -1.80 2.63
C ASN A 152 -15.64 -1.42 3.86
N SER A 153 -15.87 -0.13 4.10
CA SER A 153 -16.67 0.38 5.21
C SER A 153 -18.02 0.89 4.68
N ARG A 154 -19.09 0.66 5.43
CA ARG A 154 -20.40 1.27 5.20
C ARG A 154 -20.70 2.38 6.21
N PHE A 155 -19.65 2.91 6.81
CA PHE A 155 -19.71 4.08 7.68
C PHE A 155 -19.52 5.34 6.82
N LEU A 156 -20.63 5.99 6.45
CA LEU A 156 -20.67 7.13 5.53
C LEU A 156 -20.47 8.47 6.25
N ALA A 157 -19.53 8.54 7.15
CA ALA A 157 -19.18 9.76 7.85
C ALA A 157 -17.67 9.97 7.83
N ARG A 158 -17.24 11.17 8.18
CA ARG A 158 -15.83 11.48 8.33
C ARG A 158 -15.25 10.63 9.46
N ASP A 159 -14.20 9.89 9.12
CA ASP A 159 -13.39 9.11 10.03
C ASP A 159 -11.93 9.24 9.59
N VAL A 160 -11.09 9.75 10.44
CA VAL A 160 -9.68 9.93 10.15
C VAL A 160 -8.88 8.84 10.86
N LEU A 161 -8.13 8.09 10.07
CA LEU A 161 -7.19 7.09 10.54
C LEU A 161 -5.80 7.73 10.69
N GLU A 162 -5.24 7.62 11.87
CA GLU A 162 -3.84 7.95 12.16
C GLU A 162 -3.05 6.65 12.30
N THR A 163 -1.86 6.61 11.69
CA THR A 163 -0.99 5.44 11.71
C THR A 163 0.42 5.83 12.06
N ASP A 164 1.04 5.08 12.96
CA ASP A 164 2.47 5.16 13.25
C ASP A 164 3.13 3.84 12.89
N ASP A 165 4.32 3.93 12.35
CA ASP A 165 5.15 2.78 11.98
C ASP A 165 6.58 3.04 12.38
N TYR A 166 7.18 2.10 13.09
CA TYR A 166 8.60 2.10 13.47
C TYR A 166 9.23 0.81 12.98
N HIS A 167 10.38 0.91 12.34
CA HIS A 167 11.05 -0.27 11.82
C HIS A 167 12.57 -0.19 12.01
N GLY A 168 13.16 -1.36 12.16
CA GLY A 168 14.58 -1.57 12.15
C GLY A 168 14.91 -2.81 11.33
N ALA A 169 15.92 -2.70 10.49
CA ALA A 169 16.44 -3.80 9.69
C ALA A 169 17.96 -3.84 9.78
N MET A 170 18.53 -5.04 9.77
CA MET A 170 19.96 -5.24 9.72
C MET A 170 20.30 -6.39 8.78
N ARG A 171 21.45 -6.29 8.15
CA ARG A 171 22.05 -7.31 7.30
C ARG A 171 23.50 -7.49 7.67
N TYR A 172 23.91 -8.74 7.78
CA TYR A 172 25.29 -9.15 7.96
C TYR A 172 25.78 -9.93 6.74
N GLU A 173 26.84 -9.49 6.11
CA GLU A 173 27.48 -10.16 4.98
C GLU A 173 28.46 -11.22 5.49
N VAL A 174 28.01 -12.48 5.50
CA VAL A 174 28.85 -13.63 5.93
C VAL A 174 29.96 -13.88 4.91
N THR A 175 29.64 -13.72 3.63
CA THR A 175 30.56 -13.79 2.50
C THR A 175 30.06 -12.83 1.41
N PRO A 176 30.83 -12.54 0.34
CA PRO A 176 30.33 -11.73 -0.76
C PRO A 176 29.06 -12.24 -1.45
N HIS A 177 28.68 -13.48 -1.21
CA HIS A 177 27.49 -14.13 -1.78
C HIS A 177 26.39 -14.41 -0.76
N TRP A 178 26.71 -14.56 0.50
CA TRP A 178 25.75 -14.95 1.53
C TRP A 178 25.59 -13.88 2.59
N ASN A 179 24.34 -13.58 2.92
CA ASN A 179 24.01 -12.67 4.02
C ASN A 179 22.95 -13.26 4.93
N LEU A 180 22.95 -12.79 6.16
CA LEU A 180 21.86 -12.97 7.12
C LEU A 180 21.15 -11.64 7.30
N ASN A 181 19.83 -11.67 7.44
CA ASN A 181 19.02 -10.46 7.65
C ASN A 181 18.07 -10.65 8.82
N GLY A 182 17.80 -9.55 9.49
CA GLY A 182 16.82 -9.45 10.55
C GLY A 182 16.06 -8.15 10.44
N GLN A 183 14.76 -8.18 10.73
CA GLN A 183 13.92 -7.02 10.75
C GLN A 183 12.93 -7.08 11.91
N ALA A 184 12.67 -5.93 12.52
CA ALA A 184 11.58 -5.71 13.47
C ALA A 184 10.77 -4.49 13.03
N ARG A 185 9.46 -4.55 13.20
CA ARG A 185 8.53 -3.49 12.89
C ARG A 185 7.42 -3.46 13.93
N ALA A 186 7.05 -2.26 14.37
CA ALA A 186 5.87 -2.01 15.17
C ALA A 186 5.01 -0.97 14.45
N ALA A 187 3.73 -1.25 14.31
CA ALA A 187 2.77 -0.35 13.68
C ALA A 187 1.50 -0.29 14.52
N ASN A 188 0.91 0.89 14.62
CA ASN A 188 -0.40 1.09 15.22
C ASN A 188 -1.28 1.92 14.29
N GLY A 189 -2.60 1.81 14.48
CA GLY A 189 -3.58 2.63 13.80
C GLY A 189 -4.72 2.97 14.74
N SER A 190 -5.14 4.24 14.74
CA SER A 190 -6.23 4.74 15.57
C SER A 190 -7.19 5.60 14.76
N HIS A 191 -8.50 5.45 15.04
CA HIS A 191 -9.59 6.19 14.41
C HIS A 191 -10.05 7.35 15.31
N ASP A 192 -10.28 8.53 14.73
CA ASP A 192 -10.77 9.68 15.47
C ASP A 192 -12.26 9.56 15.83
N THR A 193 -13.00 8.66 15.18
CA THR A 193 -14.43 8.44 15.38
C THR A 193 -14.68 7.31 16.36
N THR A 194 -15.41 7.57 17.44
CA THR A 194 -15.64 6.60 18.53
C THR A 194 -16.21 5.26 18.06
N SER A 195 -17.15 5.26 17.11
CA SER A 195 -17.73 4.03 16.56
C SER A 195 -16.75 3.20 15.72
N ARG A 196 -15.59 3.77 15.37
CA ARG A 196 -14.54 3.09 14.60
C ARG A 196 -13.34 2.70 15.45
N GLN A 197 -13.25 3.17 16.69
CA GLN A 197 -12.14 2.83 17.61
C GLN A 197 -12.02 1.33 17.87
N GLN A 198 -13.09 0.57 17.73
CA GLN A 198 -13.02 -0.89 17.78
C GLN A 198 -12.08 -1.49 16.71
N ASP A 199 -11.80 -0.77 15.62
CA ASP A 199 -10.91 -1.17 14.54
C ASP A 199 -9.47 -0.66 14.73
N ASP A 200 -9.18 0.05 15.82
CA ASP A 200 -7.83 0.42 16.21
C ASP A 200 -6.98 -0.83 16.40
N PHE A 201 -5.74 -0.77 15.92
CA PHE A 201 -4.88 -1.95 15.94
C PHE A 201 -3.46 -1.65 16.37
N ASP A 202 -2.83 -2.65 16.99
CA ASP A 202 -1.39 -2.74 17.25
C ASP A 202 -0.83 -3.97 16.56
N SER A 203 0.26 -3.81 15.81
CA SER A 203 0.90 -4.89 15.07
C SER A 203 2.41 -4.92 15.31
N GLN A 204 2.95 -6.09 15.56
CA GLN A 204 4.39 -6.31 15.72
C GLN A 204 4.85 -7.41 14.76
N THR A 205 5.84 -7.11 13.94
CA THR A 205 6.41 -8.04 12.97
C THR A 205 7.89 -8.24 13.24
N THR A 206 8.32 -9.50 13.20
CA THR A 206 9.74 -9.88 13.19
C THR A 206 10.01 -10.77 11.99
N VAL A 207 11.15 -10.54 11.35
CA VAL A 207 11.62 -11.32 10.19
C VAL A 207 13.05 -11.73 10.44
N PHE A 208 13.37 -12.99 10.13
CA PHE A 208 14.72 -13.51 10.06
C PHE A 208 14.91 -14.22 8.73
N GLY A 209 16.06 -14.05 8.10
CA GLY A 209 16.29 -14.63 6.81
C GLY A 209 17.76 -14.82 6.49
N ALA A 210 17.98 -15.57 5.41
CA ALA A 210 19.26 -15.73 4.74
C ALA A 210 19.10 -15.42 3.26
N GLY A 211 20.05 -14.71 2.70
CA GLY A 211 20.05 -14.32 1.30
C GLY A 211 21.30 -14.81 0.58
N TYR A 212 21.15 -15.13 -0.68
CA TYR A 212 22.22 -15.45 -1.62
C TYR A 212 22.22 -14.45 -2.78
N LEU A 213 23.37 -13.88 -3.04
CA LEU A 213 23.64 -12.99 -4.19
C LEU A 213 24.52 -13.73 -5.20
N SER A 214 24.01 -13.96 -6.40
CA SER A 214 24.77 -14.56 -7.48
C SER A 214 25.85 -13.61 -8.01
N GLY A 215 26.88 -14.16 -8.70
CA GLY A 215 27.90 -13.33 -9.37
C GLY A 215 27.35 -12.42 -10.49
N ARG A 216 26.11 -12.65 -10.94
CA ARG A 216 25.40 -11.80 -11.92
C ARG A 216 24.48 -10.77 -11.26
N GLY A 217 24.34 -10.78 -9.94
CA GLY A 217 23.46 -9.87 -9.20
C GLY A 217 22.05 -10.40 -8.96
N ASP A 218 21.74 -11.67 -9.33
CA ASP A 218 20.47 -12.29 -8.98
C ASP A 218 20.42 -12.56 -7.47
N GLN A 219 19.25 -12.41 -6.86
CA GLN A 219 19.07 -12.55 -5.43
C GLN A 219 18.05 -13.63 -5.12
N PHE A 220 18.37 -14.44 -4.13
CA PHE A 220 17.51 -15.48 -3.59
C PHE A 220 17.49 -15.34 -2.08
N GLY A 221 16.34 -15.52 -1.45
CA GLY A 221 16.21 -15.40 0.00
C GLY A 221 15.24 -16.40 0.58
N LEU A 222 15.55 -16.88 1.78
CA LEU A 222 14.61 -17.61 2.63
C LEU A 222 14.34 -16.77 3.87
N GLU A 223 13.07 -16.60 4.22
CA GLU A 223 12.65 -15.79 5.36
C GLU A 223 11.60 -16.51 6.18
N TYR A 224 11.71 -16.36 7.49
CA TYR A 224 10.65 -16.65 8.43
C TYR A 224 10.14 -15.34 9.01
N ARG A 225 8.83 -15.13 8.97
CA ARG A 225 8.14 -13.94 9.47
C ARG A 225 7.12 -14.35 10.54
N ARG A 226 7.08 -13.57 11.61
CA ARG A 226 6.03 -13.63 12.61
C ARG A 226 5.41 -12.25 12.77
N THR A 227 4.09 -12.15 12.62
CA THR A 227 3.32 -10.93 12.87
C THR A 227 2.28 -11.23 13.95
N ALA A 228 2.22 -10.41 14.98
CA ALA A 228 1.16 -10.45 15.99
C ALA A 228 0.36 -9.16 15.89
N THR A 229 -0.95 -9.25 15.75
CA THR A 229 -1.88 -8.10 15.66
C THR A 229 -2.93 -8.23 16.75
N SER A 230 -3.19 -7.14 17.44
CA SER A 230 -4.23 -7.00 18.47
C SER A 230 -5.07 -5.76 18.22
N PHE A 231 -6.27 -5.76 18.77
CA PHE A 231 -7.26 -4.69 18.66
C PHE A 231 -7.61 -4.21 20.09
N PRO A 232 -6.92 -3.18 20.61
CA PRO A 232 -7.00 -2.81 22.02
C PRO A 232 -8.39 -2.33 22.44
N ASN A 233 -9.13 -1.73 21.52
CA ASN A 233 -10.44 -1.13 21.75
C ASN A 233 -11.61 -2.01 21.24
N GLU A 234 -11.36 -3.29 20.95
CA GLU A 234 -12.44 -4.19 20.53
C GLU A 234 -13.49 -4.35 21.63
N GLU A 235 -14.77 -4.18 21.29
CA GLU A 235 -15.88 -4.44 22.21
C GLU A 235 -16.03 -5.95 22.42
N ARG A 236 -15.87 -6.41 23.67
CA ARG A 236 -16.10 -7.79 24.08
C ARG A 236 -17.57 -7.97 24.45
N GLY A 237 -18.39 -8.33 23.47
CA GLY A 237 -19.78 -8.68 23.71
C GLY A 237 -19.94 -10.11 24.28
N PRO A 238 -21.03 -10.40 24.98
CA PRO A 238 -21.30 -11.76 25.48
C PRO A 238 -21.53 -12.71 24.29
N ALA A 239 -20.66 -13.67 24.12
CA ALA A 239 -20.76 -14.88 23.31
C ALA A 239 -20.59 -14.75 21.77
N LEU A 240 -20.58 -13.58 21.15
CA LEU A 240 -20.48 -13.46 19.68
C LEU A 240 -19.17 -12.86 19.18
N PHE A 241 -18.40 -12.20 20.03
CA PHE A 241 -17.17 -11.54 19.65
C PHE A 241 -16.01 -12.04 20.52
N ALA A 242 -15.42 -13.13 20.09
CA ALA A 242 -14.09 -13.46 20.55
C ALA A 242 -13.12 -12.39 20.05
N SER A 243 -12.01 -12.26 20.76
CA SER A 243 -10.94 -11.37 20.38
C SER A 243 -10.51 -11.63 18.92
N ARG A 244 -10.40 -10.56 18.14
CA ARG A 244 -9.92 -10.56 16.76
C ARG A 244 -8.40 -10.66 16.67
N ARG A 245 -7.71 -10.74 17.82
CA ARG A 245 -6.26 -10.92 17.90
C ARG A 245 -5.83 -12.14 17.12
N TYR A 246 -4.80 -12.00 16.31
CA TYR A 246 -4.23 -13.12 15.55
C TYR A 246 -2.70 -13.08 15.53
N ILE A 247 -2.12 -14.24 15.22
CA ILE A 247 -0.69 -14.41 15.02
C ILE A 247 -0.47 -15.09 13.68
N ASP A 248 0.19 -14.38 12.76
CA ASP A 248 0.65 -14.94 11.50
C ASP A 248 2.09 -15.43 11.64
N ARG A 249 2.35 -16.61 11.13
CA ARG A 249 3.69 -17.14 10.89
C ARG A 249 3.79 -17.46 9.41
N ALA A 250 4.87 -17.08 8.77
CA ALA A 250 5.06 -17.35 7.35
C ALA A 250 6.51 -17.77 7.09
N ALA A 251 6.66 -18.71 6.17
CA ALA A 251 7.94 -19.05 5.56
C ALA A 251 7.88 -18.68 4.08
N ASN A 252 8.82 -17.85 3.63
CA ASN A 252 8.84 -17.31 2.28
C ASN A 252 10.17 -17.59 1.59
N PHE A 253 10.12 -17.89 0.31
CA PHE A 253 11.25 -17.85 -0.61
C PHE A 253 11.08 -16.62 -1.50
N ASN A 254 12.10 -15.77 -1.51
CA ASN A 254 12.14 -14.54 -2.30
C ASN A 254 13.10 -14.71 -3.47
N LEU A 255 12.75 -14.14 -4.62
CA LEU A 255 13.50 -14.24 -5.86
C LEU A 255 13.56 -12.85 -6.53
N GLN A 256 14.76 -12.45 -6.95
CA GLN A 256 14.97 -11.40 -7.93
C GLN A 256 15.94 -11.93 -8.97
N TYR A 257 15.47 -12.08 -10.21
CA TYR A 257 16.21 -12.72 -11.29
C TYR A 257 16.17 -11.90 -12.59
N ALA A 258 17.32 -11.63 -13.16
CA ALA A 258 17.46 -10.94 -14.44
C ALA A 258 17.69 -11.95 -15.57
N PHE A 259 16.65 -12.30 -16.32
CA PHE A 259 16.78 -13.15 -17.50
C PHE A 259 17.68 -12.49 -18.55
N THR A 260 17.45 -11.21 -18.79
CA THR A 260 18.22 -10.36 -19.69
C THR A 260 18.34 -8.95 -19.10
N VAL A 261 19.12 -8.07 -19.75
CA VAL A 261 19.18 -6.64 -19.39
C VAL A 261 17.80 -5.96 -19.48
N LYS A 262 16.87 -6.52 -20.27
CA LYS A 262 15.54 -5.97 -20.54
C LYS A 262 14.41 -6.71 -19.84
N THR A 263 14.69 -7.83 -19.22
CA THR A 263 13.64 -8.68 -18.63
C THR A 263 14.08 -9.18 -17.28
N SER A 264 13.31 -8.85 -16.25
CA SER A 264 13.54 -9.30 -14.88
C SER A 264 12.27 -9.82 -14.24
N LEU A 265 12.42 -10.79 -13.36
CA LEU A 265 11.38 -11.35 -12.52
C LEU A 265 11.72 -11.05 -11.05
N GLN A 266 10.75 -10.55 -10.33
CA GLN A 266 10.80 -10.41 -8.88
C GLN A 266 9.58 -11.09 -8.31
N GLY A 267 9.72 -11.77 -7.18
CA GLY A 267 8.57 -12.38 -6.53
C GLY A 267 8.92 -13.10 -5.24
N SER A 268 7.88 -13.59 -4.62
CA SER A 268 7.99 -14.47 -3.46
C SER A 268 6.95 -15.58 -3.55
N VAL A 269 7.27 -16.72 -2.97
CA VAL A 269 6.35 -17.81 -2.72
C VAL A 269 6.52 -18.25 -1.28
N GLY A 270 5.42 -18.48 -0.58
CA GLY A 270 5.47 -18.84 0.82
C GLY A 270 4.24 -19.57 1.28
N TYR A 271 4.24 -19.86 2.54
CA TYR A 271 3.13 -20.48 3.23
C TYR A 271 2.89 -19.72 4.53
N VAL A 272 1.64 -19.34 4.81
CA VAL A 272 1.23 -18.61 6.01
C VAL A 272 0.35 -19.50 6.87
N TRP A 273 0.56 -19.39 8.20
CA TRP A 273 -0.28 -19.98 9.24
C TRP A 273 -0.79 -18.84 10.12
N ARG A 274 -2.09 -18.58 10.07
CA ARG A 274 -2.78 -17.65 10.96
C ARG A 274 -3.45 -18.41 12.09
N HIS A 275 -3.15 -18.03 13.30
CA HIS A 275 -3.71 -18.58 14.52
C HIS A 275 -4.46 -17.51 15.30
N TYR A 276 -5.68 -17.81 15.73
CA TYR A 276 -6.51 -16.98 16.59
C TYR A 276 -6.49 -17.55 18.01
N PRO A 277 -5.73 -16.97 18.96
CA PRO A 277 -5.50 -17.55 20.29
C PRO A 277 -6.75 -17.75 21.12
N GLU A 278 -7.80 -16.95 20.92
CA GLU A 278 -9.04 -16.99 21.69
C GLU A 278 -10.16 -17.85 21.03
N GLY A 279 -9.84 -18.55 19.97
CA GLY A 279 -10.48 -19.82 19.58
C GLY A 279 -11.86 -19.78 18.91
N VAL A 280 -12.49 -18.61 18.70
CA VAL A 280 -13.80 -18.54 18.03
C VAL A 280 -13.68 -18.36 16.51
N LEU A 281 -12.60 -17.73 16.06
CA LEU A 281 -12.30 -17.62 14.64
C LEU A 281 -11.45 -18.82 14.22
N GLY A 282 -11.83 -19.47 13.13
CA GLY A 282 -11.08 -20.63 12.62
C GLY A 282 -9.67 -20.23 12.18
N ASP A 283 -8.67 -21.04 12.57
CA ASP A 283 -7.32 -20.90 12.09
C ASP A 283 -7.26 -21.04 10.57
N PHE A 284 -6.33 -20.35 9.94
CA PHE A 284 -6.12 -20.43 8.50
C PHE A 284 -4.68 -20.88 8.21
N ALA A 285 -4.54 -21.70 7.16
CA ALA A 285 -3.22 -22.02 6.63
C ALA A 285 -3.30 -22.11 5.09
N GLY A 286 -2.35 -21.48 4.40
CA GLY A 286 -2.39 -21.48 2.93
C GLY A 286 -1.13 -20.94 2.28
N ALA A 287 -0.98 -21.29 0.99
CA ALA A 287 0.10 -20.77 0.17
C ALA A 287 -0.19 -19.31 -0.24
N THR A 288 0.82 -18.48 -0.15
CA THR A 288 0.81 -17.09 -0.64
C THR A 288 1.92 -16.92 -1.66
N TRP A 289 1.71 -16.06 -2.64
CA TRP A 289 2.74 -15.75 -3.61
C TRP A 289 2.48 -14.40 -4.28
N ASN A 290 3.55 -13.79 -4.75
CA ASN A 290 3.49 -12.67 -5.68
C ASN A 290 4.62 -12.82 -6.69
N ALA A 291 4.37 -12.37 -7.90
CA ALA A 291 5.34 -12.36 -8.98
C ALA A 291 5.14 -11.12 -9.84
N SER A 292 6.21 -10.46 -10.22
CA SER A 292 6.22 -9.29 -11.09
C SER A 292 7.27 -9.47 -12.16
N LEU A 293 6.82 -9.61 -13.40
CA LEU A 293 7.66 -9.70 -14.59
C LEU A 293 7.74 -8.31 -15.22
N ARG A 294 8.92 -7.74 -15.25
CA ARG A 294 9.23 -6.47 -15.91
C ARG A 294 9.93 -6.73 -17.24
N TRP A 295 9.42 -6.10 -18.28
CA TRP A 295 9.97 -6.16 -19.63
C TRP A 295 10.12 -4.77 -20.23
N GLU A 296 11.30 -4.46 -20.72
CA GLU A 296 11.65 -3.19 -21.36
C GLU A 296 11.99 -3.44 -22.86
N PRO A 297 10.96 -3.60 -23.73
CA PRO A 297 11.20 -3.91 -25.15
C PRO A 297 12.04 -2.83 -25.83
N ARG A 298 11.82 -1.58 -25.44
CA ARG A 298 12.57 -0.40 -25.88
C ARG A 298 12.89 0.48 -24.66
N SER A 299 13.90 1.35 -24.79
CA SER A 299 14.32 2.28 -23.73
C SER A 299 13.21 3.22 -23.21
N LYS A 300 12.17 3.43 -24.00
CA LYS A 300 11.04 4.32 -23.70
C LYS A 300 9.78 3.59 -23.28
N THR A 301 9.80 2.28 -23.20
CA THR A 301 8.60 1.48 -22.88
C THR A 301 8.95 0.43 -21.85
N ARG A 302 8.16 0.42 -20.78
CA ARG A 302 8.23 -0.59 -19.72
C ARG A 302 6.88 -1.25 -19.57
N VAL A 303 6.86 -2.55 -19.57
CA VAL A 303 5.69 -3.38 -19.32
C VAL A 303 5.94 -4.18 -18.07
N THR A 304 5.00 -4.15 -17.13
CA THR A 304 5.08 -4.94 -15.91
C THR A 304 3.80 -5.74 -15.78
N LEU A 305 3.93 -7.06 -15.66
CA LEU A 305 2.85 -7.98 -15.36
C LEU A 305 3.04 -8.48 -13.93
N SER A 306 2.08 -8.23 -13.07
CA SER A 306 2.09 -8.66 -11.68
C SER A 306 0.94 -9.60 -11.40
N GLN A 307 1.20 -10.65 -10.61
CA GLN A 307 0.19 -11.58 -10.11
C GLN A 307 0.43 -11.83 -8.63
N TRP A 308 -0.64 -12.07 -7.87
CA TRP A 308 -0.54 -12.35 -6.44
C TRP A 308 -1.67 -13.24 -5.93
N ARG A 309 -1.39 -13.87 -4.81
CA ARG A 309 -2.33 -14.50 -3.90
C ARG A 309 -1.89 -14.19 -2.47
N GLU A 310 -2.71 -13.46 -1.73
CA GLU A 310 -2.38 -12.93 -0.42
C GLU A 310 -3.51 -13.16 0.57
N LEU A 311 -3.14 -13.25 1.85
CA LEU A 311 -4.09 -13.29 2.95
C LEU A 311 -4.17 -11.91 3.59
N ASN A 312 -5.35 -11.31 3.57
CA ASN A 312 -5.62 -9.99 4.12
C ASN A 312 -6.45 -10.08 5.40
N ALA A 313 -6.17 -9.22 6.36
CA ALA A 313 -7.06 -9.04 7.50
C ALA A 313 -8.30 -8.27 7.03
N TYR A 314 -9.47 -8.72 7.44
CA TYR A 314 -10.72 -8.03 7.21
C TYR A 314 -11.57 -8.16 8.47
N LEU A 315 -12.05 -7.04 8.95
CA LEU A 315 -12.66 -6.98 10.27
C LEU A 315 -14.03 -6.33 10.14
N ASP A 316 -14.98 -7.15 9.76
CA ASP A 316 -16.40 -6.82 9.90
C ASP A 316 -17.10 -7.89 10.75
N ALA A 317 -18.40 -7.71 10.96
CA ALA A 317 -19.18 -8.64 11.77
C ALA A 317 -19.32 -10.05 11.15
N GLU A 318 -18.90 -10.24 9.88
CA GLU A 318 -19.17 -11.47 9.12
C GLU A 318 -17.89 -12.22 8.71
N SER A 319 -16.72 -11.57 8.76
CA SER A 319 -15.47 -12.16 8.27
C SER A 319 -14.25 -11.68 9.04
N SER A 320 -13.31 -12.57 9.28
CA SER A 320 -12.04 -12.25 9.95
C SER A 320 -10.90 -11.94 8.99
N HIS A 321 -10.98 -12.48 7.79
CA HIS A 321 -9.97 -12.33 6.75
C HIS A 321 -10.56 -12.62 5.37
N PHE A 322 -9.84 -12.22 4.35
CA PHE A 322 -10.11 -12.63 2.98
C PHE A 322 -8.81 -12.98 2.25
N GLU A 323 -8.92 -13.89 1.33
CA GLU A 323 -7.89 -14.21 0.37
C GLU A 323 -8.09 -13.34 -0.86
N SER A 324 -7.07 -12.59 -1.28
CA SER A 324 -7.06 -11.87 -2.54
C SER A 324 -6.21 -12.59 -3.57
N ARG A 325 -6.69 -12.65 -4.80
CA ARG A 325 -5.96 -13.13 -5.99
C ARG A 325 -6.14 -12.13 -7.10
N GLY A 326 -5.07 -11.73 -7.73
CA GLY A 326 -5.18 -10.73 -8.77
C GLY A 326 -4.08 -10.80 -9.82
N THR A 327 -4.39 -10.12 -10.92
CA THR A 327 -3.46 -9.85 -12.02
C THR A 327 -3.50 -8.38 -12.35
N ARG A 328 -2.34 -7.76 -12.54
CA ARG A 328 -2.19 -6.37 -12.93
C ARG A 328 -1.20 -6.24 -14.08
N LEU A 329 -1.59 -5.52 -15.10
CA LEU A 329 -0.72 -5.13 -16.20
C LEU A 329 -0.53 -3.60 -16.15
N THR A 330 0.73 -3.18 -16.06
CA THR A 330 1.12 -1.77 -16.12
C THR A 330 2.00 -1.54 -17.33
N VAL A 331 1.68 -0.52 -18.13
CA VAL A 331 2.50 -0.08 -19.27
C VAL A 331 2.88 1.38 -19.04
N ALA A 332 4.18 1.66 -18.99
CA ALA A 332 4.71 3.02 -18.96
C ALA A 332 5.42 3.32 -20.28
N TRP A 333 5.07 4.46 -20.88
CA TRP A 333 5.64 4.93 -22.14
C TRP A 333 6.12 6.37 -22.01
N LEU A 334 7.38 6.60 -22.34
CA LEU A 334 8.09 7.88 -22.28
C LEU A 334 8.45 8.33 -23.72
N PRO A 335 7.49 8.90 -24.49
CA PRO A 335 7.75 9.30 -25.89
C PRO A 335 8.86 10.34 -25.98
N GLY A 336 8.91 11.28 -25.06
CA GLY A 336 9.91 12.32 -24.91
C GLY A 336 10.57 12.31 -23.53
N ALA A 337 11.40 13.34 -23.27
CA ALA A 337 12.00 13.55 -21.96
C ALA A 337 11.05 14.23 -20.96
N ARG A 338 9.93 14.77 -21.46
CA ARG A 338 8.99 15.59 -20.69
C ARG A 338 7.59 15.00 -20.56
N GLU A 339 7.32 13.94 -21.29
CA GLU A 339 6.00 13.29 -21.31
C GLU A 339 6.13 11.86 -20.79
N THR A 340 5.21 11.50 -19.92
CA THR A 340 5.03 10.12 -19.46
C THR A 340 3.58 9.72 -19.57
N PHE A 341 3.31 8.59 -20.20
CA PHE A 341 2.02 7.93 -20.20
C PHE A 341 2.13 6.65 -19.37
N ALA A 342 1.20 6.44 -18.47
CA ALA A 342 1.05 5.19 -17.76
C ALA A 342 -0.37 4.66 -17.95
N PHE A 343 -0.46 3.38 -18.22
CA PHE A 343 -1.72 2.65 -18.32
C PHE A 343 -1.65 1.44 -17.41
N GLU A 344 -2.69 1.22 -16.61
CA GLU A 344 -2.81 0.10 -15.72
C GLU A 344 -4.20 -0.52 -15.84
N VAL A 345 -4.26 -1.84 -15.85
CA VAL A 345 -5.49 -2.62 -15.69
C VAL A 345 -5.27 -3.69 -14.64
N SER A 346 -6.28 -3.94 -13.81
CA SER A 346 -6.27 -5.03 -12.86
C SER A 346 -7.59 -5.77 -12.81
N ASP A 347 -7.50 -7.08 -12.51
CA ASP A 347 -8.62 -7.96 -12.17
C ASP A 347 -8.24 -8.69 -10.89
N GLU A 348 -9.09 -8.55 -9.87
CA GLU A 348 -8.83 -9.08 -8.53
C GLU A 348 -10.09 -9.76 -7.98
N HIS A 349 -9.90 -10.87 -7.27
CA HIS A 349 -10.97 -11.64 -6.63
C HIS A 349 -10.68 -11.75 -5.14
N HIS A 350 -11.71 -11.48 -4.32
CA HIS A 350 -11.67 -11.62 -2.88
C HIS A 350 -12.61 -12.73 -2.42
N ASP A 351 -12.05 -13.72 -1.75
CA ASP A 351 -12.80 -14.79 -1.09
C ASP A 351 -12.75 -14.57 0.43
N TYR A 352 -13.87 -14.20 1.03
CA TYR A 352 -13.97 -13.90 2.47
C TYR A 352 -14.23 -15.17 3.26
N ALA A 353 -13.50 -15.35 4.36
CA ALA A 353 -13.75 -16.44 5.28
C ALA A 353 -15.05 -16.19 6.06
N ALA A 354 -15.96 -17.16 6.05
CA ALA A 354 -17.11 -17.11 6.93
C ALA A 354 -16.69 -17.38 8.38
N PHE A 355 -17.41 -16.81 9.36
CA PHE A 355 -17.28 -17.21 10.75
C PHE A 355 -17.79 -18.65 10.91
N ASP A 356 -17.00 -19.49 11.55
CA ASP A 356 -17.36 -20.87 11.90
C ASP A 356 -18.23 -20.94 13.17
N ALA A 357 -19.09 -19.95 13.38
CA ALA A 357 -20.03 -19.99 14.50
C ALA A 357 -21.26 -20.78 14.06
N ALA A 358 -21.61 -21.82 14.80
CA ALA A 358 -22.78 -22.68 14.58
C ALA A 358 -24.12 -21.91 14.44
N SER A 359 -24.15 -20.64 14.81
CA SER A 359 -25.27 -19.71 14.67
C SER A 359 -25.41 -19.09 13.28
N PHE A 360 -24.37 -19.10 12.46
CA PHE A 360 -24.35 -18.53 11.10
C PHE A 360 -24.12 -19.58 10.00
N ALA A 361 -24.33 -20.84 10.31
CA ALA A 361 -24.10 -22.00 9.44
C ALA A 361 -24.80 -21.97 8.06
N GLN A 362 -25.61 -20.94 7.77
CA GLN A 362 -26.30 -20.77 6.48
C GLN A 362 -25.83 -19.51 5.70
N ALA A 363 -24.89 -18.72 6.21
CA ALA A 363 -24.42 -17.52 5.50
C ALA A 363 -23.49 -17.94 4.36
N VAL A 364 -23.86 -17.64 3.11
CA VAL A 364 -22.99 -17.80 1.95
C VAL A 364 -21.77 -16.88 2.12
N PRO A 365 -20.54 -17.41 2.06
CA PRO A 365 -19.36 -16.58 2.16
C PRO A 365 -19.36 -15.45 1.11
N ARG A 366 -18.94 -14.26 1.51
CA ARG A 366 -18.83 -13.14 0.60
C ARG A 366 -17.74 -13.41 -0.43
N ARG A 367 -18.01 -13.04 -1.68
CA ARG A 367 -17.07 -13.07 -2.80
C ARG A 367 -17.20 -11.81 -3.60
N ASP A 368 -16.09 -11.17 -3.85
CA ASP A 368 -16.03 -9.96 -4.64
C ASP A 368 -15.12 -10.16 -5.85
N SER A 369 -15.45 -9.49 -6.95
CA SER A 369 -14.59 -9.32 -8.12
C SER A 369 -14.41 -7.83 -8.37
N LEU A 370 -13.15 -7.37 -8.34
CA LEU A 370 -12.78 -5.97 -8.58
C LEU A 370 -12.04 -5.88 -9.90
N ARG A 371 -12.48 -4.95 -10.75
CA ARG A 371 -11.80 -4.62 -12.00
C ARG A 371 -11.49 -3.15 -12.02
N SER A 372 -10.29 -2.80 -12.37
CA SER A 372 -9.90 -1.42 -12.51
C SER A 372 -9.13 -1.17 -13.81
N ALA A 373 -9.26 0.04 -14.31
CA ALA A 373 -8.45 0.56 -15.40
C ALA A 373 -8.09 2.01 -15.10
N GLN A 374 -6.82 2.36 -15.25
CA GLN A 374 -6.35 3.72 -15.03
C GLN A 374 -5.41 4.15 -16.14
N THR A 375 -5.52 5.42 -16.54
CA THR A 375 -4.58 6.08 -17.45
C THR A 375 -4.09 7.35 -16.81
N THR A 376 -2.78 7.58 -16.83
CA THR A 376 -2.16 8.80 -16.33
C THR A 376 -1.28 9.41 -17.42
N PHE A 377 -1.38 10.70 -17.59
CA PHE A 377 -0.49 11.50 -18.44
C PHE A 377 0.20 12.55 -17.56
N THR A 378 1.51 12.58 -17.58
CA THR A 378 2.32 13.62 -16.93
C THR A 378 3.08 14.39 -18.00
N TRP A 379 2.98 15.71 -17.95
CA TRP A 379 3.78 16.62 -18.75
C TRP A 379 4.60 17.54 -17.84
N GLN A 380 5.92 17.47 -17.99
CA GLN A 380 6.88 18.26 -17.22
C GLN A 380 7.67 19.16 -18.17
N PRO A 381 7.13 20.36 -18.54
CA PRO A 381 7.78 21.26 -19.49
C PRO A 381 9.16 21.74 -19.05
N ASN A 382 9.39 21.83 -17.75
CA ASN A 382 10.66 22.15 -17.13
C ASN A 382 10.81 21.49 -15.74
N GLU A 383 11.91 21.65 -15.08
CA GLU A 383 12.22 21.01 -13.78
C GLU A 383 11.33 21.48 -12.63
N ARG A 384 10.70 22.66 -12.78
CA ARG A 384 9.90 23.31 -11.74
C ARG A 384 8.38 23.13 -11.88
N LEU A 385 7.92 22.66 -13.02
CA LEU A 385 6.49 22.56 -13.31
C LEU A 385 6.14 21.20 -13.85
N ALA A 386 5.12 20.58 -13.29
CA ALA A 386 4.50 19.38 -13.84
C ALA A 386 2.96 19.51 -13.85
N ILE A 387 2.37 18.94 -14.87
CA ILE A 387 0.91 18.82 -15.04
C ILE A 387 0.60 17.33 -15.15
N ASP A 388 -0.32 16.86 -14.31
CA ASP A 388 -0.78 15.49 -14.31
C ASP A 388 -2.27 15.46 -14.64
N LEU A 389 -2.65 14.55 -15.55
CA LEU A 389 -4.02 14.22 -15.87
C LEU A 389 -4.22 12.72 -15.67
N ALA A 390 -5.26 12.31 -14.98
CA ALA A 390 -5.59 10.91 -14.82
C ALA A 390 -7.08 10.64 -14.96
N CYS A 391 -7.40 9.47 -15.51
CA CYS A 391 -8.74 8.91 -15.52
C CYS A 391 -8.65 7.49 -14.96
N ALA A 392 -9.51 7.16 -14.00
CA ALA A 392 -9.63 5.82 -13.46
C ALA A 392 -11.09 5.36 -13.53
N PHE A 393 -11.25 4.06 -13.73
CA PHE A 393 -12.51 3.35 -13.64
C PHE A 393 -12.31 2.17 -12.71
N GLU A 394 -13.25 1.95 -11.79
CA GLU A 394 -13.26 0.82 -10.90
C GLU A 394 -14.68 0.23 -10.82
N ARG A 395 -14.77 -1.09 -10.87
CA ARG A 395 -16.01 -1.82 -10.71
C ARG A 395 -15.80 -2.94 -9.72
N ARG A 396 -16.71 -3.06 -8.76
CA ARG A 396 -16.81 -4.18 -7.84
C ARG A 396 -18.14 -4.89 -8.04
N ALA A 397 -18.08 -6.19 -8.26
CA ALA A 397 -19.24 -7.08 -8.23
C ALA A 397 -19.12 -7.97 -6.99
N SER A 398 -20.17 -8.03 -6.16
CA SER A 398 -20.22 -8.78 -4.91
C SER A 398 -21.47 -9.67 -4.86
N ASN A 399 -21.40 -10.79 -4.17
CA ASN A 399 -22.60 -11.59 -3.84
C ASN A 399 -23.31 -11.08 -2.56
N ARG A 400 -22.85 -9.95 -1.98
CA ARG A 400 -23.46 -9.29 -0.83
C ARG A 400 -24.04 -7.95 -1.22
N ALA A 401 -25.28 -7.69 -0.81
CA ALA A 401 -25.91 -6.39 -0.99
C ALA A 401 -25.03 -5.26 -0.41
N LEU A 402 -25.13 -4.07 -0.99
CA LEU A 402 -24.39 -2.85 -0.64
C LEU A 402 -22.89 -2.84 -0.99
N TYR A 403 -22.34 -3.92 -1.54
CA TYR A 403 -20.91 -3.97 -1.87
C TYR A 403 -20.62 -3.88 -3.37
N ASP A 404 -21.66 -3.98 -4.23
CA ASP A 404 -21.51 -3.68 -5.66
C ASP A 404 -21.33 -2.19 -5.87
N TYR A 405 -20.46 -1.79 -6.78
CA TYR A 405 -20.38 -0.40 -7.25
C TYR A 405 -19.60 -0.27 -8.55
N ASP A 406 -19.90 0.81 -9.25
CA ASP A 406 -19.07 1.36 -10.32
C ASP A 406 -18.60 2.75 -9.89
N ASP A 407 -17.34 3.07 -10.20
CA ASP A 407 -16.76 4.39 -9.96
C ASP A 407 -15.92 4.88 -11.12
N ARG A 408 -15.98 6.19 -11.34
CA ARG A 408 -15.16 6.90 -12.33
C ARG A 408 -14.52 8.10 -11.66
N LEU A 409 -13.23 8.19 -11.77
CA LEU A 409 -12.43 9.24 -11.20
C LEU A 409 -11.67 9.98 -12.29
N VAL A 410 -11.83 11.30 -12.35
CA VAL A 410 -11.05 12.18 -13.23
C VAL A 410 -10.25 13.14 -12.37
N THR A 411 -8.95 13.23 -12.63
CA THR A 411 -8.04 14.05 -11.83
C THR A 411 -7.21 14.95 -12.73
N ALA A 412 -7.05 16.20 -12.32
CA ALA A 412 -6.10 17.14 -12.90
C ALA A 412 -5.28 17.78 -11.77
N ALA A 413 -3.96 17.78 -11.90
CA ALA A 413 -3.06 18.37 -10.92
C ALA A 413 -2.01 19.25 -11.56
N LEU A 414 -1.69 20.34 -10.87
CA LEU A 414 -0.58 21.24 -11.16
C LEU A 414 0.42 21.15 -10.00
N ARG A 415 1.70 20.89 -10.30
CA ARG A 415 2.76 20.78 -9.33
C ARG A 415 3.89 21.79 -9.61
N LEU A 416 4.26 22.52 -8.57
CA LEU A 416 5.41 23.42 -8.56
C LEU A 416 6.51 22.79 -7.71
N ILE A 417 7.71 22.71 -8.24
CA ILE A 417 8.89 22.04 -7.62
C ILE A 417 9.99 23.10 -7.41
N PHE A 418 10.56 23.11 -6.21
CA PHE A 418 11.57 24.11 -5.80
C PHE A 418 12.83 23.43 -5.28
#